data_1ee83957a921ca45fb824475c18fbb00
#
_entry.id   1ee83957a921ca45fb824475c18fbb00
#
_cell.length_a   1.000
_cell.length_b   1.000
_cell.length_c   1.000
_cell.angle_alpha   90.00
_cell.angle_beta   90.00
_cell.angle_gamma   90.00
#
_symmetry.space_group_name_H-M   'P 1'
#
loop_
_entity.id
_entity.type
_entity.pdbx_description
1 polymer ?
#
loop_
_entity_poly.entity_id
_entity_poly.type
_entity_poly.pdbx_seq_one_letter_code
_entity_poly.pdbx_strand_id
1 'polypeptide(L)'
;FITSLSFTLVALVSMLFMGIAFYAQFVRNARQMALENNKQMLEQVSWNLNSYIRNMMNISDFMYYNVIKNKDLTEESIDKEMNLLYEENKDYLVSIVCVTEDGAVLAAGPIATRKKSVDLKEQEWFVQAGEKIENLHFTTPHVQNIFESSNYQYAWVISLSRSVELTNVGHT
;
A
#
# COMPACT_ATOMS: atom_id res chain seq x y z
N PHE A 1 40.52 58.45 25.29
CA PHE A 1 39.07 58.26 25.33
C PHE A 1 38.51 58.03 23.93
N ILE A 2 38.81 58.87 22.99
CA ILE A 2 38.31 58.76 21.55
C ILE A 2 38.83 57.50 20.86
N THR A 3 40.08 57.11 21.05
CA THR A 3 40.67 55.88 20.45
C THR A 3 40.07 54.58 21.03
N SER A 4 39.72 54.55 22.31
CA SER A 4 39.05 53.40 22.93
C SER A 4 37.62 53.27 22.42
N LEU A 5 36.90 54.36 22.22
CA LEU A 5 35.54 54.38 21.69
C LEU A 5 35.48 53.92 20.23
N SER A 6 36.46 54.34 19.39
CA SER A 6 36.49 53.90 18.01
C SER A 6 36.82 52.41 17.85
N PHE A 7 37.70 51.88 18.73
CA PHE A 7 37.99 50.44 18.73
C PHE A 7 36.80 49.56 19.14
N THR A 8 36.05 49.98 20.16
CA THR A 8 34.83 49.26 20.55
C THR A 8 33.76 49.31 19.49
N LEU A 9 33.62 50.41 18.76
CA LEU A 9 32.65 50.55 17.69
C LEU A 9 32.99 49.61 16.50
N VAL A 10 34.28 49.56 16.12
CA VAL A 10 34.74 48.63 15.04
C VAL A 10 34.53 47.16 15.44
N ALA A 11 34.80 46.83 16.74
CA ALA A 11 34.57 45.47 17.20
C ALA A 11 33.07 45.07 17.18
N LEU A 12 32.18 45.98 17.56
CA LEU A 12 30.72 45.74 17.52
C LEU A 12 30.22 45.58 16.08
N VAL A 13 30.68 46.42 15.15
CA VAL A 13 30.28 46.30 13.71
C VAL A 13 30.78 45.00 13.14
N SER A 14 32.01 44.57 13.42
CA SER A 14 32.55 43.30 12.92
C SER A 14 31.80 42.09 13.50
N MET A 15 31.42 42.11 14.79
CA MET A 15 30.60 41.07 15.40
C MET A 15 29.21 40.97 14.77
N LEU A 16 28.56 42.11 14.50
CA LEU A 16 27.28 42.17 13.81
C LEU A 16 27.36 41.58 12.40
N PHE A 17 28.39 41.96 11.65
CA PHE A 17 28.58 41.46 10.28
C PHE A 17 28.81 39.94 10.28
N MET A 18 29.63 39.45 11.19
CA MET A 18 29.88 38.01 11.34
C MET A 18 28.62 37.27 11.76
N GLY A 19 27.83 37.80 12.67
CA GLY A 19 26.54 37.22 13.10
C GLY A 19 25.54 37.09 11.94
N ILE A 20 25.41 38.11 11.10
CA ILE A 20 24.53 38.10 9.93
C ILE A 20 25.01 37.05 8.89
N ALA A 21 26.33 36.99 8.67
CA ALA A 21 26.90 36.03 7.73
C ALA A 21 26.69 34.58 8.19
N PHE A 22 26.93 34.29 9.47
CA PHE A 22 26.67 32.97 10.05
C PHE A 22 25.19 32.61 10.02
N TYR A 23 24.29 33.54 10.35
CA TYR A 23 22.86 33.32 10.29
C TYR A 23 22.40 33.00 8.87
N ALA A 24 22.84 33.73 7.87
CA ALA A 24 22.52 33.50 6.48
C ALA A 24 23.01 32.12 5.97
N GLN A 25 24.22 31.74 6.42
CA GLN A 25 24.77 30.41 6.07
C GLN A 25 24.02 29.28 6.80
N PHE A 26 23.69 29.48 8.07
CA PHE A 26 22.90 28.51 8.85
C PHE A 26 21.52 28.26 8.22
N VAL A 27 20.79 29.32 7.86
CA VAL A 27 19.49 29.20 7.20
C VAL A 27 19.58 28.47 5.86
N ARG A 28 20.59 28.75 5.05
CA ARG A 28 20.83 28.04 3.79
C ARG A 28 21.09 26.55 4.01
N ASN A 29 21.96 26.22 4.94
CA ASN A 29 22.31 24.83 5.25
C ASN A 29 21.12 24.07 5.82
N ALA A 30 20.35 24.68 6.72
CA ALA A 30 19.15 24.09 7.29
C ALA A 30 18.10 23.80 6.20
N ARG A 31 17.90 24.73 5.27
CA ARG A 31 16.99 24.56 4.14
C ARG A 31 17.47 23.46 3.19
N GLN A 32 18.74 23.40 2.86
CA GLN A 32 19.29 22.35 2.03
C GLN A 32 19.15 20.98 2.67
N MET A 33 19.47 20.86 3.96
CA MET A 33 19.33 19.63 4.72
C MET A 33 17.87 19.16 4.79
N ALA A 34 16.92 20.08 4.99
CA ALA A 34 15.49 19.75 4.97
C ALA A 34 15.02 19.26 3.61
N LEU A 35 15.48 19.88 2.51
CA LEU A 35 15.14 19.45 1.14
C LEU A 35 15.72 18.06 0.82
N GLU A 36 16.96 17.83 1.23
CA GLU A 36 17.63 16.54 0.98
C GLU A 36 17.00 15.40 1.79
N ASN A 37 16.68 15.65 3.07
CA ASN A 37 15.94 14.70 3.90
C ASN A 37 14.55 14.37 3.31
N ASN A 38 13.82 15.39 2.86
CA ASN A 38 12.51 15.18 2.22
C ASN A 38 12.63 14.36 0.94
N LYS A 39 13.65 14.62 0.11
CA LYS A 39 13.91 13.85 -1.09
C LYS A 39 14.21 12.38 -0.78
N GLN A 40 15.09 12.12 0.17
CA GLN A 40 15.42 10.76 0.61
C GLN A 40 14.19 10.03 1.17
N MET A 41 13.35 10.72 1.95
CA MET A 41 12.10 10.16 2.46
C MET A 41 11.15 9.79 1.32
N LEU A 42 10.97 10.65 0.32
CA LEU A 42 10.14 10.39 -0.84
C LEU A 42 10.64 9.20 -1.67
N GLU A 43 11.96 9.10 -1.86
CA GLU A 43 12.58 7.97 -2.55
C GLU A 43 12.34 6.66 -1.78
N GLN A 44 12.49 6.67 -0.46
CA GLN A 44 12.22 5.51 0.39
C GLN A 44 10.76 5.10 0.36
N VAL A 45 9.82 6.05 0.45
CA VAL A 45 8.38 5.78 0.36
C VAL A 45 8.03 5.21 -1.02
N SER A 46 8.56 5.78 -2.09
CA SER A 46 8.37 5.28 -3.46
C SER A 46 8.90 3.84 -3.61
N TRP A 47 10.05 3.57 -3.05
CA TRP A 47 10.66 2.23 -3.10
C TRP A 47 9.83 1.19 -2.34
N ASN A 48 9.37 1.55 -1.15
CA ASN A 48 8.49 0.70 -0.34
C ASN A 48 7.16 0.44 -1.06
N LEU A 49 6.54 1.47 -1.61
CA LEU A 49 5.28 1.33 -2.35
C LEU A 49 5.44 0.40 -3.57
N ASN A 50 6.50 0.58 -4.35
CA ASN A 50 6.79 -0.30 -5.48
C ASN A 50 7.01 -1.76 -5.03
N SER A 51 7.65 -1.97 -3.89
CA SER A 51 7.85 -3.30 -3.31
C SER A 51 6.51 -3.94 -2.92
N TYR A 52 5.61 -3.19 -2.26
CA TYR A 52 4.27 -3.68 -1.91
C TYR A 52 3.45 -4.04 -3.14
N ILE A 53 3.41 -3.16 -4.14
CA ILE A 53 2.69 -3.41 -5.39
C ILE A 53 3.21 -4.68 -6.08
N ARG A 54 4.52 -4.84 -6.16
CA ARG A 54 5.14 -6.03 -6.77
C ARG A 54 4.81 -7.30 -6.00
N ASN A 55 4.82 -7.25 -4.67
CA ASN A 55 4.43 -8.39 -3.84
C ASN A 55 2.97 -8.77 -4.05
N MET A 56 2.07 -7.80 -4.11
CA MET A 56 0.65 -8.04 -4.40
C MET A 56 0.46 -8.71 -5.77
N MET A 57 1.18 -8.24 -6.79
CA MET A 57 1.15 -8.85 -8.13
C MET A 57 1.66 -10.29 -8.10
N ASN A 58 2.77 -10.56 -7.41
CA ASN A 58 3.33 -11.91 -7.28
C ASN A 58 2.35 -12.84 -6.57
N ILE A 59 1.68 -12.38 -5.51
CA ILE A 59 0.67 -13.17 -4.78
C ILE A 59 -0.53 -13.46 -5.71
N SER A 60 -1.00 -12.47 -6.46
CA SER A 60 -2.06 -12.66 -7.44
C SER A 60 -1.69 -13.67 -8.53
N ASP A 61 -0.47 -13.61 -9.05
CA ASP A 61 0.04 -14.54 -10.05
C ASP A 61 0.19 -15.96 -9.47
N PHE A 62 0.74 -16.07 -8.25
CA PHE A 62 0.84 -17.35 -7.57
C PHE A 62 -0.53 -17.99 -7.38
N MET A 63 -1.51 -17.21 -6.91
CA MET A 63 -2.89 -17.68 -6.73
C MET A 63 -3.50 -18.14 -8.03
N TYR A 64 -3.35 -17.35 -9.10
CA TYR A 64 -3.89 -17.71 -10.43
C TYR A 64 -3.28 -18.99 -10.99
N TYR A 65 -1.95 -19.06 -11.06
CA TYR A 65 -1.26 -20.18 -11.71
C TYR A 65 -1.21 -21.45 -10.88
N ASN A 66 -1.07 -21.35 -9.56
CA ASN A 66 -0.83 -22.52 -8.70
C ASN A 66 -2.09 -23.01 -7.99
N VAL A 67 -3.02 -22.12 -7.69
CA VAL A 67 -4.24 -22.49 -6.98
C VAL A 67 -5.40 -22.68 -7.97
N ILE A 68 -5.67 -21.69 -8.82
CA ILE A 68 -6.87 -21.67 -9.65
C ILE A 68 -6.70 -22.51 -10.91
N LYS A 69 -5.59 -22.37 -11.64
CA LYS A 69 -5.41 -22.98 -12.97
C LYS A 69 -5.02 -24.46 -12.93
N ASN A 70 -4.33 -24.92 -11.89
CA ASN A 70 -3.66 -26.22 -11.88
C ASN A 70 -4.29 -27.29 -10.96
N LYS A 71 -5.39 -27.00 -10.27
CA LYS A 71 -5.98 -27.93 -9.29
C LYS A 71 -7.44 -28.24 -9.63
N ASP A 72 -7.86 -29.49 -9.34
CA ASP A 72 -9.27 -29.84 -9.21
C ASP A 72 -9.84 -29.00 -8.06
N LEU A 73 -10.60 -27.98 -8.43
CA LEU A 73 -11.09 -26.95 -7.51
C LEU A 73 -12.26 -27.51 -6.68
N THR A 74 -11.95 -28.09 -5.56
CA THR A 74 -12.94 -28.24 -4.49
C THR A 74 -12.91 -26.98 -3.63
N GLU A 75 -14.06 -26.50 -3.15
CA GLU A 75 -14.14 -25.32 -2.27
C GLU A 75 -13.20 -25.46 -1.04
N GLU A 76 -13.11 -26.65 -0.48
CA GLU A 76 -12.23 -26.93 0.67
C GLU A 76 -10.74 -26.78 0.32
N SER A 77 -10.34 -27.14 -0.91
CA SER A 77 -8.93 -27.00 -1.33
C SER A 77 -8.55 -25.55 -1.55
N ILE A 78 -9.45 -24.74 -2.13
CA ILE A 78 -9.23 -23.31 -2.36
C ILE A 78 -9.11 -22.58 -1.04
N ASP A 79 -10.03 -22.84 -0.11
CA ASP A 79 -10.06 -22.15 1.18
C ASP A 79 -8.80 -22.41 2.00
N LYS A 80 -8.31 -23.66 1.99
CA LYS A 80 -7.06 -24.04 2.65
C LYS A 80 -5.84 -23.34 2.06
N GLU A 81 -5.71 -23.34 0.73
CA GLU A 81 -4.57 -22.69 0.05
C GLU A 81 -4.60 -21.17 0.21
N MET A 82 -5.80 -20.57 0.17
CA MET A 82 -5.95 -19.14 0.39
C MET A 82 -5.58 -18.71 1.81
N ASN A 83 -5.99 -19.49 2.80
CA ASN A 83 -5.61 -19.22 4.18
C ASN A 83 -4.11 -19.37 4.39
N LEU A 84 -3.48 -20.39 3.79
CA LEU A 84 -2.03 -20.56 3.84
C LEU A 84 -1.32 -19.36 3.21
N LEU A 85 -1.75 -18.95 2.02
CA LEU A 85 -1.19 -17.81 1.31
C LEU A 85 -1.36 -16.50 2.10
N TYR A 86 -2.50 -16.32 2.76
CA TYR A 86 -2.73 -15.18 3.64
C TYR A 86 -1.79 -15.20 4.84
N GLU A 87 -1.67 -16.33 5.54
CA GLU A 87 -0.79 -16.45 6.71
C GLU A 87 0.70 -16.20 6.39
N GLU A 88 1.15 -16.63 5.22
CA GLU A 88 2.51 -16.36 4.75
C GLU A 88 2.76 -14.89 4.40
N ASN A 89 1.71 -14.14 4.06
CA ASN A 89 1.81 -12.77 3.57
C ASN A 89 1.06 -11.73 4.43
N LYS A 90 0.62 -12.09 5.63
CA LYS A 90 -0.19 -11.23 6.51
C LYS A 90 0.47 -9.90 6.91
N ASP A 91 1.79 -9.78 6.78
CA ASP A 91 2.51 -8.53 7.02
C ASP A 91 2.26 -7.50 5.90
N TYR A 92 1.80 -7.95 4.73
CA TYR A 92 1.53 -7.12 3.54
C TYR A 92 0.06 -7.10 3.17
N LEU A 93 -0.69 -8.15 3.51
CA LEU A 93 -2.09 -8.31 3.14
C LEU A 93 -3.01 -8.07 4.32
N VAL A 94 -4.00 -7.22 4.12
CA VAL A 94 -5.14 -7.10 5.04
C VAL A 94 -6.09 -8.27 4.84
N SER A 95 -6.32 -8.66 3.59
CA SER A 95 -7.16 -9.79 3.24
C SER A 95 -6.92 -10.27 1.81
N ILE A 96 -7.31 -11.50 1.53
CA ILE A 96 -7.40 -12.08 0.20
C ILE A 96 -8.77 -12.76 0.06
N VAL A 97 -9.48 -12.52 -1.05
CA VAL A 97 -10.85 -13.01 -1.25
C VAL A 97 -11.02 -13.55 -2.65
N CYS A 98 -11.64 -14.70 -2.77
CA CYS A 98 -12.08 -15.27 -4.05
C CYS A 98 -13.61 -15.19 -4.12
N VAL A 99 -14.12 -14.59 -5.18
CA VAL A 99 -15.55 -14.29 -5.35
C VAL A 99 -16.01 -14.81 -6.71
N THR A 100 -17.17 -15.44 -6.75
CA THR A 100 -17.82 -15.87 -7.99
C THR A 100 -18.45 -14.69 -8.73
N GLU A 101 -18.82 -14.88 -9.98
CA GLU A 101 -19.47 -13.85 -10.81
C GLU A 101 -20.83 -13.40 -10.24
N ASP A 102 -21.52 -14.26 -9.53
CA ASP A 102 -22.78 -13.92 -8.85
C ASP A 102 -22.57 -13.19 -7.50
N GLY A 103 -21.31 -12.95 -7.11
CA GLY A 103 -20.97 -12.25 -5.89
C GLY A 103 -20.87 -13.13 -4.65
N ALA A 104 -20.98 -14.45 -4.78
CA ALA A 104 -20.75 -15.36 -3.66
C ALA A 104 -19.24 -15.48 -3.37
N VAL A 105 -18.88 -15.54 -2.09
CA VAL A 105 -17.49 -15.74 -1.68
C VAL A 105 -17.20 -17.23 -1.60
N LEU A 106 -16.27 -17.68 -2.41
CA LEU A 106 -15.76 -19.05 -2.41
C LEU A 106 -14.78 -19.29 -1.26
N ALA A 107 -13.86 -18.35 -1.07
CA ALA A 107 -12.82 -18.47 -0.07
C ALA A 107 -12.34 -17.08 0.39
N ALA A 108 -11.88 -16.96 1.61
CA ALA A 108 -11.35 -15.72 2.16
C ALA A 108 -10.30 -15.96 3.24
N GLY A 109 -9.22 -15.20 3.17
CA GLY A 109 -8.21 -15.07 4.22
C GLY A 109 -8.13 -13.61 4.70
N PRO A 110 -8.14 -13.34 6.01
CA PRO A 110 -8.31 -14.26 7.14
C PRO A 110 -9.73 -14.84 7.23
N ILE A 111 -9.87 -15.91 7.99
CA ILE A 111 -11.20 -16.45 8.38
C ILE A 111 -11.82 -15.46 9.37
N ALA A 112 -12.54 -14.49 8.86
CA ALA A 112 -13.17 -13.44 9.64
C ALA A 112 -14.65 -13.29 9.27
N THR A 113 -15.45 -12.80 10.21
CA THR A 113 -16.88 -12.54 9.97
C THR A 113 -17.03 -11.44 8.91
N ARG A 114 -17.79 -11.73 7.88
CA ARG A 114 -18.09 -10.79 6.79
C ARG A 114 -19.32 -9.97 7.11
N LYS A 115 -19.33 -8.73 6.68
CA LYS A 115 -20.50 -7.85 6.74
C LYS A 115 -21.58 -8.36 5.79
N LYS A 116 -22.73 -8.72 6.30
CA LYS A 116 -23.87 -9.20 5.51
C LYS A 116 -24.54 -8.10 4.69
N SER A 117 -24.31 -6.85 5.05
CA SER A 117 -24.95 -5.68 4.43
C SER A 117 -24.22 -5.15 3.20
N VAL A 118 -23.08 -5.74 2.84
CA VAL A 118 -22.25 -5.25 1.71
C VAL A 118 -22.52 -6.10 0.49
N ASP A 119 -23.03 -5.47 -0.57
CA ASP A 119 -23.05 -6.08 -1.90
C ASP A 119 -21.66 -5.99 -2.54
N LEU A 120 -21.06 -7.13 -2.78
CA LEU A 120 -19.72 -7.21 -3.35
C LEU A 120 -19.71 -6.82 -4.84
N LYS A 121 -20.83 -6.97 -5.55
CA LYS A 121 -20.95 -6.60 -6.96
C LYS A 121 -20.91 -5.10 -7.19
N GLU A 122 -21.31 -4.31 -6.20
CA GLU A 122 -21.25 -2.85 -6.24
C GLU A 122 -19.86 -2.28 -5.91
N GLN A 123 -18.94 -3.13 -5.46
CA GLN A 123 -17.59 -2.68 -5.10
C GLN A 123 -16.76 -2.36 -6.35
N GLU A 124 -16.03 -1.24 -6.28
CA GLU A 124 -15.19 -0.75 -7.38
C GLU A 124 -14.23 -1.82 -7.91
N TRP A 125 -13.58 -2.56 -7.00
CA TRP A 125 -12.64 -3.62 -7.37
C TRP A 125 -13.31 -4.80 -8.09
N PHE A 126 -14.60 -5.10 -7.79
CA PHE A 126 -15.36 -6.16 -8.45
C PHE A 126 -15.75 -5.72 -9.86
N VAL A 127 -16.29 -4.51 -10.01
CA VAL A 127 -16.69 -3.95 -11.30
C VAL A 127 -15.49 -3.85 -12.25
N GLN A 128 -14.37 -3.30 -11.75
CA GLN A 128 -13.15 -3.16 -12.56
C GLN A 128 -12.58 -4.50 -13.01
N ALA A 129 -12.62 -5.52 -12.14
CA ALA A 129 -12.17 -6.87 -12.52
C ALA A 129 -12.99 -7.47 -13.68
N GLY A 130 -14.29 -7.17 -13.73
CA GLY A 130 -15.18 -7.62 -14.80
C GLY A 130 -14.99 -6.91 -16.15
N GLU A 131 -14.39 -5.72 -16.18
CA GLU A 131 -14.19 -4.96 -17.41
C GLU A 131 -13.20 -5.62 -18.38
N LYS A 132 -12.14 -6.23 -17.85
CA LYS A 132 -11.11 -6.91 -18.66
C LYS A 132 -10.61 -8.14 -17.92
N ILE A 133 -11.00 -9.31 -18.43
CA ILE A 133 -10.59 -10.61 -17.90
C ILE A 133 -9.06 -10.74 -17.91
N GLU A 134 -8.50 -11.39 -16.89
CA GLU A 134 -7.06 -11.64 -16.68
C GLU A 134 -6.19 -10.40 -16.42
N ASN A 135 -6.71 -9.18 -16.55
CA ASN A 135 -5.96 -7.98 -16.23
C ASN A 135 -5.97 -7.72 -14.72
N LEU A 136 -4.87 -7.13 -14.25
CA LEU A 136 -4.74 -6.64 -12.88
C LEU A 136 -5.30 -5.22 -12.76
N HIS A 137 -6.20 -5.01 -11.81
CA HIS A 137 -6.79 -3.71 -11.53
C HIS A 137 -6.47 -3.28 -10.11
N PHE A 138 -5.94 -2.07 -9.96
CA PHE A 138 -5.70 -1.44 -8.66
C PHE A 138 -6.76 -0.38 -8.41
N THR A 139 -7.40 -0.45 -7.26
CA THR A 139 -8.34 0.60 -6.84
C THR A 139 -7.62 1.80 -6.23
N THR A 140 -8.33 2.90 -6.11
CA THR A 140 -7.91 4.00 -5.25
C THR A 140 -7.90 3.57 -3.77
N PRO A 141 -7.12 4.25 -2.89
CA PRO A 141 -7.16 3.98 -1.47
C PRO A 141 -8.57 4.16 -0.90
N HIS A 142 -9.07 3.15 -0.20
CA HIS A 142 -10.40 3.15 0.40
C HIS A 142 -10.40 2.44 1.75
N VAL A 143 -11.45 2.63 2.52
CA VAL A 143 -11.60 1.92 3.80
C VAL A 143 -12.14 0.52 3.52
N GLN A 144 -11.49 -0.48 4.10
CA GLN A 144 -11.93 -1.87 4.05
C GLN A 144 -13.36 -1.98 4.61
N ASN A 145 -14.27 -2.60 3.88
CA ASN A 145 -15.68 -2.74 4.25
C ASN A 145 -16.21 -4.18 4.17
N ILE A 146 -15.39 -5.17 3.85
CA ILE A 146 -15.80 -6.57 3.69
C ILE A 146 -15.96 -7.28 5.03
N PHE A 147 -15.03 -7.02 5.98
CA PHE A 147 -14.97 -7.74 7.26
C PHE A 147 -15.46 -6.89 8.44
N GLU A 148 -16.09 -7.57 9.43
CA GLU A 148 -16.58 -6.94 10.66
C GLU A 148 -15.53 -6.82 11.77
N SER A 149 -14.36 -7.43 11.60
CA SER A 149 -13.33 -7.49 12.64
C SER A 149 -12.87 -6.09 13.06
N SER A 150 -12.79 -5.86 14.37
CA SER A 150 -12.31 -4.59 14.95
C SER A 150 -10.90 -4.21 14.49
N ASN A 151 -10.06 -5.19 14.17
CA ASN A 151 -8.69 -4.97 13.70
C ASN A 151 -8.63 -4.41 12.27
N TYR A 152 -9.70 -4.60 11.46
CA TYR A 152 -9.74 -4.21 10.05
C TYR A 152 -10.81 -3.15 9.76
N GLN A 153 -11.65 -2.79 10.72
CA GLN A 153 -12.87 -2.01 10.50
C GLN A 153 -12.64 -0.63 9.88
N TYR A 154 -11.44 -0.05 10.08
CA TYR A 154 -11.07 1.26 9.55
C TYR A 154 -9.72 1.25 8.83
N ALA A 155 -9.25 0.07 8.40
CA ALA A 155 -8.02 -0.01 7.66
C ALA A 155 -8.17 0.62 6.27
N TRP A 156 -7.29 1.56 5.94
CA TRP A 156 -7.14 2.06 4.58
C TRP A 156 -6.39 1.01 3.77
N VAL A 157 -6.98 0.62 2.67
CA VAL A 157 -6.45 -0.41 1.78
C VAL A 157 -6.43 0.02 0.33
N ILE A 158 -5.57 -0.59 -0.45
CA ILE A 158 -5.59 -0.59 -1.91
C ILE A 158 -5.93 -2.02 -2.30
N SER A 159 -6.98 -2.22 -3.08
CA SER A 159 -7.34 -3.54 -3.57
C SER A 159 -6.70 -3.81 -4.93
N LEU A 160 -6.17 -5.01 -5.08
CA LEU A 160 -5.78 -5.58 -6.36
C LEU A 160 -6.81 -6.64 -6.73
N SER A 161 -7.44 -6.52 -7.87
CA SER A 161 -8.44 -7.47 -8.37
C SER A 161 -8.07 -7.99 -9.75
N ARG A 162 -8.47 -9.23 -10.01
CA ARG A 162 -8.33 -9.92 -11.30
C ARG A 162 -9.53 -10.83 -11.48
N SER A 163 -10.19 -10.75 -12.63
CA SER A 163 -11.15 -11.73 -13.07
C SER A 163 -10.43 -12.83 -13.84
N VAL A 164 -10.78 -14.08 -13.57
CA VAL A 164 -10.19 -15.25 -14.22
C VAL A 164 -11.30 -16.18 -14.71
N GLU A 165 -11.14 -16.70 -15.92
CA GLU A 165 -12.02 -17.76 -16.42
C GLU A 165 -11.52 -19.10 -15.90
N LEU A 166 -12.40 -19.84 -15.23
CA LEU A 166 -12.16 -21.24 -14.90
C LEU A 166 -12.42 -22.08 -16.16
N THR A 167 -11.37 -22.29 -16.92
CA THR A 167 -11.42 -23.21 -18.08
C THR A 167 -11.39 -24.64 -17.59
N ASN A 168 -12.27 -25.00 -16.68
CA ASN A 168 -12.41 -26.39 -16.40
C ASN A 168 -13.72 -26.76 -15.80
N VAL A 169 -14.50 -27.35 -16.65
CA VAL A 169 -15.15 -28.56 -16.18
C VAL A 169 -14.93 -29.62 -17.22
N GLY A 170 -14.19 -30.63 -16.84
CA GLY A 170 -14.05 -31.81 -17.63
C GLY A 170 -15.44 -32.28 -18.06
N HIS A 171 -15.62 -32.39 -19.35
CA HIS A 171 -16.68 -33.18 -19.89
C HIS A 171 -16.39 -34.64 -19.52
N THR A 172 -17.20 -35.17 -18.64
CA THR A 172 -17.49 -36.61 -18.61
C THR A 172 -18.68 -36.88 -19.50
#